data_7a961dd87585cdf8e74e24ffff62a3d5
#
_entry.id   7a961dd87585cdf8e74e24ffff62a3d5
#
_cell.length_a   1.000
_cell.length_b   1.000
_cell.length_c   1.000
_cell.angle_alpha   90.00
_cell.angle_beta   90.00
_cell.angle_gamma   90.00
#
_symmetry.space_group_name_H-M   'P 1'
#
loop_
_entity.id
_entity.type
_entity.pdbx_description
1 polymer ?
#
loop_
_entity_poly.entity_id
_entity_poly.type
_entity_poly.pdbx_seq_one_letter_code
_entity_poly.pdbx_strand_id
1 'polypeptide(L)'
;MKYDLNFFLGLEIQVWEALKNGDKNANYNLLSDDFLGVYETGLSSKEDHLELLRNGPIISCYEIGASQLIQLSPEITSLTYSATATFLKNEEQKTQVLLYITSIWARRLNKWVNIFSQDTKGNTHY
;
A
#
# COMPACT_ATOMS: atom_id res chain seq x y z
N MET A 1 18.00 -12.15 10.68
CA MET A 1 16.78 -12.63 10.04
C MET A 1 16.61 -11.97 8.70
N LYS A 2 16.29 -12.75 7.68
CA LYS A 2 16.17 -12.24 6.31
C LYS A 2 15.04 -11.26 6.13
N TYR A 3 13.96 -11.45 6.86
CA TYR A 3 12.71 -10.72 6.65
C TYR A 3 12.50 -9.76 7.81
N ASP A 4 13.23 -8.66 7.79
CA ASP A 4 13.16 -7.62 8.82
C ASP A 4 12.27 -6.47 8.36
N LEU A 5 12.23 -5.42 9.17
CA LEU A 5 11.45 -4.21 8.85
C LEU A 5 11.83 -3.64 7.49
N ASN A 6 13.12 -3.55 7.18
CA ASN A 6 13.58 -2.98 5.92
C ASN A 6 13.13 -3.80 4.72
N PHE A 7 13.09 -5.13 4.87
CA PHE A 7 12.60 -6.00 3.81
C PHE A 7 11.13 -5.67 3.46
N PHE A 8 10.27 -5.58 4.49
CA PHE A 8 8.84 -5.32 4.26
C PHE A 8 8.58 -3.88 3.85
N LEU A 9 9.35 -2.92 4.35
CA LEU A 9 9.26 -1.55 3.84
C LEU A 9 9.60 -1.51 2.35
N GLY A 10 10.58 -2.32 1.92
CA GLY A 10 10.91 -2.43 0.51
C GLY A 10 9.75 -2.93 -0.34
N LEU A 11 8.97 -3.88 0.18
CA LEU A 11 7.77 -4.36 -0.51
C LEU A 11 6.71 -3.27 -0.58
N GLU A 12 6.51 -2.53 0.52
CA GLU A 12 5.55 -1.42 0.55
C GLU A 12 5.95 -0.32 -0.43
N ILE A 13 7.24 -0.01 -0.51
CA ILE A 13 7.75 0.97 -1.46
C ILE A 13 7.44 0.55 -2.89
N GLN A 14 7.54 -0.74 -3.21
CA GLN A 14 7.17 -1.22 -4.54
C GLN A 14 5.70 -0.93 -4.86
N VAL A 15 4.81 -1.08 -3.86
CA VAL A 15 3.39 -0.74 -4.04
C VAL A 15 3.23 0.75 -4.32
N TRP A 16 3.86 1.60 -3.50
CA TRP A 16 3.78 3.06 -3.68
C TRP A 16 4.36 3.50 -5.03
N GLU A 17 5.47 2.90 -5.44
CA GLU A 17 6.06 3.21 -6.74
C GLU A 17 5.15 2.80 -7.90
N ALA A 18 4.45 1.66 -7.76
CA ALA A 18 3.47 1.24 -8.77
C ALA A 18 2.33 2.26 -8.89
N LEU A 19 1.85 2.79 -7.76
CA LEU A 19 0.81 3.81 -7.76
C LEU A 19 1.30 5.12 -8.36
N LYS A 20 2.54 5.48 -8.08
CA LYS A 20 3.15 6.71 -8.58
C LYS A 20 3.44 6.64 -10.08
N ASN A 21 3.81 5.48 -10.57
CA ASN A 21 4.16 5.28 -11.98
C ASN A 21 2.97 4.80 -12.81
N GLY A 22 1.85 4.48 -12.19
CA GLY A 22 0.69 3.93 -12.88
C GLY A 22 0.97 2.53 -13.43
N ASP A 23 1.81 1.76 -12.74
CA ASP A 23 2.27 0.45 -13.21
C ASP A 23 1.33 -0.65 -12.72
N LYS A 24 0.33 -0.98 -13.55
CA LYS A 24 -0.67 -2.00 -13.24
C LYS A 24 -0.05 -3.38 -13.03
N ASN A 25 0.94 -3.74 -13.83
CA ASN A 25 1.55 -5.07 -13.76
C ASN A 25 2.32 -5.25 -12.47
N ALA A 26 3.09 -4.23 -12.05
CA ALA A 26 3.80 -4.30 -10.78
C ALA A 26 2.82 -4.41 -9.62
N ASN A 27 1.74 -3.62 -9.64
CA ASN A 27 0.70 -3.67 -8.62
C ASN A 27 0.03 -5.04 -8.59
N TYR A 28 -0.32 -5.57 -9.76
CA TYR A 28 -0.92 -6.89 -9.87
C TYR A 28 -0.07 -7.98 -9.22
N ASN A 29 1.23 -7.94 -9.45
CA ASN A 29 2.14 -8.97 -8.97
C ASN A 29 2.39 -8.90 -7.46
N LEU A 30 2.13 -7.76 -6.84
CA LEU A 30 2.32 -7.59 -5.39
C LEU A 30 1.10 -8.00 -4.58
N LEU A 31 -0.09 -8.02 -5.18
CA LEU A 31 -1.33 -8.34 -4.48
C LEU A 31 -1.69 -9.81 -4.67
N SER A 32 -2.20 -10.44 -3.60
CA SER A 32 -2.73 -11.79 -3.70
C SER A 32 -4.08 -11.79 -4.43
N ASP A 33 -4.47 -12.94 -4.98
CA ASP A 33 -5.76 -13.04 -5.67
C ASP A 33 -6.94 -12.80 -4.72
N ASP A 34 -6.76 -13.11 -3.43
CA ASP A 34 -7.77 -12.90 -2.41
C ASP A 34 -7.54 -11.61 -1.60
N PHE A 35 -6.77 -10.68 -2.16
CA PHE A 35 -6.47 -9.41 -1.49
C PHE A 35 -7.74 -8.69 -1.07
N LEU A 36 -7.72 -8.12 0.14
CA LEU A 36 -8.78 -7.26 0.64
C LEU A 36 -8.18 -5.94 1.10
N GLY A 37 -8.69 -4.84 0.56
CA GLY A 37 -8.39 -3.51 1.03
C GLY A 37 -9.57 -2.92 1.78
N VAL A 38 -9.29 -2.17 2.85
CA VAL A 38 -10.31 -1.48 3.63
C VAL A 38 -9.97 -0.01 3.63
N TYR A 39 -10.76 0.79 2.92
CA TYR A 39 -10.48 2.21 2.72
C TYR A 39 -11.71 3.03 3.08
N GLU A 40 -11.52 4.34 3.16
CA GLU A 40 -12.62 5.27 3.42
C GLU A 40 -13.78 5.07 2.45
N THR A 41 -13.48 4.70 1.22
CA THR A 41 -14.47 4.48 0.16
C THR A 41 -15.14 3.11 0.22
N GLY A 42 -14.69 2.22 1.10
CA GLY A 42 -15.26 0.89 1.26
C GLY A 42 -14.25 -0.23 1.08
N LEU A 43 -14.76 -1.41 0.76
CA LEU A 43 -13.94 -2.60 0.56
C LEU A 43 -13.48 -2.70 -0.89
N SER A 44 -12.23 -3.10 -1.08
CA SER A 44 -11.61 -3.22 -2.42
C SER A 44 -11.02 -4.61 -2.61
N SER A 45 -11.33 -5.21 -3.74
CA SER A 45 -10.67 -6.44 -4.18
C SER A 45 -9.38 -6.10 -4.92
N LYS A 46 -8.63 -7.13 -5.31
CA LYS A 46 -7.47 -6.95 -6.17
C LYS A 46 -7.84 -6.22 -7.47
N GLU A 47 -8.94 -6.62 -8.09
CA GLU A 47 -9.43 -6.04 -9.33
C GLU A 47 -9.80 -4.57 -9.14
N ASP A 48 -10.47 -4.23 -8.04
CA ASP A 48 -10.78 -2.84 -7.73
C ASP A 48 -9.51 -2.01 -7.58
N HIS A 49 -8.51 -2.57 -6.92
CA HIS A 49 -7.24 -1.90 -6.70
C HIS A 49 -6.51 -1.64 -8.03
N LEU A 50 -6.57 -2.60 -8.94
CA LEU A 50 -5.97 -2.45 -10.27
C LEU A 50 -6.70 -1.41 -11.10
N GLU A 51 -8.02 -1.31 -10.96
CA GLU A 51 -8.84 -0.37 -11.69
C GLU A 51 -8.47 1.08 -11.36
N LEU A 52 -7.92 1.34 -10.16
CA LEU A 52 -7.45 2.67 -9.80
C LEU A 52 -6.38 3.19 -10.75
N LEU A 53 -5.61 2.30 -11.36
CA LEU A 53 -4.50 2.67 -12.24
C LEU A 53 -4.90 2.68 -13.72
N ARG A 54 -6.19 2.55 -14.03
CA ARG A 54 -6.68 2.51 -15.41
C ARG A 54 -6.24 3.72 -16.22
N ASN A 55 -6.24 4.88 -15.61
CA ASN A 55 -5.88 6.13 -16.28
C ASN A 55 -4.48 6.63 -15.91
N GLY A 56 -3.64 5.76 -15.38
CA GLY A 56 -2.26 6.10 -15.04
C GLY A 56 -2.05 6.35 -13.54
N PRO A 57 -1.04 7.13 -13.18
CA PRO A 57 -0.69 7.38 -11.79
C PRO A 57 -1.82 8.01 -10.98
N ILE A 58 -1.94 7.63 -9.70
CA ILE A 58 -2.93 8.23 -8.80
C ILE A 58 -2.29 9.09 -7.73
N ILE A 59 -0.95 9.03 -7.59
CA ILE A 59 -0.21 9.90 -6.68
C ILE A 59 0.97 10.52 -7.42
N SER A 60 1.43 11.68 -6.95
CA SER A 60 2.63 12.33 -7.50
C SER A 60 3.83 12.09 -6.63
N CYS A 61 3.66 11.99 -5.31
CA CYS A 61 4.76 11.74 -4.39
C CYS A 61 4.20 11.16 -3.09
N TYR A 62 5.10 10.59 -2.30
CA TYR A 62 4.76 10.03 -1.00
C TYR A 62 5.99 10.05 -0.10
N GLU A 63 5.75 9.99 1.20
CA GLU A 63 6.81 9.91 2.20
C GLU A 63 6.34 8.97 3.30
N ILE A 64 7.17 7.95 3.59
CA ILE A 64 6.88 6.97 4.64
C ILE A 64 7.50 7.46 5.94
N GLY A 65 6.71 7.48 6.99
CA GLY A 65 7.14 7.89 8.32
C GLY A 65 7.43 6.72 9.24
N ALA A 66 7.07 6.87 10.52
CA ALA A 66 7.32 5.85 11.53
C ALA A 66 6.67 4.53 11.16
N SER A 67 7.39 3.42 11.38
CA SER A 67 6.98 2.10 10.94
C SER A 67 7.22 1.06 12.03
N GLN A 68 6.31 0.10 12.14
CA GLN A 68 6.41 -1.00 13.09
C GLN A 68 6.02 -2.32 12.42
N LEU A 69 6.72 -3.38 12.80
CA LEU A 69 6.53 -4.70 12.24
C LEU A 69 6.06 -5.65 13.33
N ILE A 70 5.04 -6.44 13.05
CA ILE A 70 4.59 -7.52 13.94
C ILE A 70 4.58 -8.80 13.13
N GLN A 71 5.44 -9.73 13.49
CA GLN A 71 5.45 -11.03 12.85
C GLN A 71 4.37 -11.90 13.49
N LEU A 72 3.37 -12.28 12.70
CA LEU A 72 2.23 -13.07 13.17
C LEU A 72 2.52 -14.57 13.11
N SER A 73 3.32 -14.99 12.14
CA SER A 73 3.80 -16.36 11.98
C SER A 73 5.06 -16.30 11.12
N PRO A 74 5.76 -17.42 10.91
CA PRO A 74 6.92 -17.41 10.01
C PRO A 74 6.62 -16.95 8.60
N GLU A 75 5.36 -17.04 8.17
CA GLU A 75 4.97 -16.72 6.81
C GLU A 75 3.94 -15.59 6.71
N ILE A 76 3.63 -14.92 7.83
CA ILE A 76 2.65 -13.82 7.84
C ILE A 76 3.18 -12.70 8.72
N THR A 77 3.23 -11.50 8.15
CA THR A 77 3.76 -10.33 8.84
C THR A 77 2.84 -9.13 8.63
N SER A 78 2.62 -8.39 9.70
CA SER A 78 1.86 -7.14 9.68
C SER A 78 2.83 -5.97 9.76
N LEU A 79 2.70 -5.03 8.83
CA LEU A 79 3.47 -3.79 8.81
C LEU A 79 2.52 -2.62 8.98
N THR A 80 2.78 -1.79 9.99
CA THR A 80 1.99 -0.57 10.23
C THR A 80 2.91 0.63 10.13
N TYR A 81 2.48 1.65 9.41
CA TYR A 81 3.29 2.85 9.23
C TYR A 81 2.40 4.05 8.90
N SER A 82 2.99 5.24 9.06
CA SER A 82 2.36 6.45 8.55
C SER A 82 2.94 6.78 7.18
N ALA A 83 2.14 7.41 6.36
CA ALA A 83 2.60 7.92 5.07
C ALA A 83 1.87 9.21 4.74
N THR A 84 2.60 10.15 4.15
CA THR A 84 2.01 11.35 3.59
C THR A 84 2.08 11.20 2.08
N ALA A 85 0.95 11.28 1.42
CA ALA A 85 0.89 11.11 -0.03
C ALA A 85 0.11 12.24 -0.67
N THR A 86 0.53 12.63 -1.87
CA THR A 86 -0.17 13.64 -2.66
C THR A 86 -0.95 12.94 -3.76
N PHE A 87 -2.27 12.95 -3.63
CA PHE A 87 -3.16 12.30 -4.58
C PHE A 87 -3.50 13.23 -5.74
N LEU A 88 -3.60 12.66 -6.92
CA LEU A 88 -3.94 13.36 -8.15
C LEU A 88 -5.42 13.15 -8.43
N LYS A 89 -6.21 14.24 -8.45
CA LYS A 89 -7.61 14.17 -8.86
C LYS A 89 -7.73 14.52 -10.34
N ASN A 90 -6.95 15.54 -10.72
CA ASN A 90 -6.82 15.97 -12.11
C ASN A 90 -5.56 16.83 -12.18
N GLU A 91 -5.24 17.37 -13.35
CA GLU A 91 -4.03 18.15 -13.55
C GLU A 91 -3.93 19.38 -12.64
N GLU A 92 -5.06 19.90 -12.21
CA GLU A 92 -5.11 21.12 -11.41
C GLU A 92 -5.29 20.87 -9.93
N GLN A 93 -5.78 19.69 -9.53
CA GLN A 93 -6.11 19.40 -8.14
C GLN A 93 -5.25 18.29 -7.58
N LYS A 94 -4.48 18.65 -6.56
CA LYS A 94 -3.65 17.74 -5.79
C LYS A 94 -4.05 17.86 -4.33
N THR A 95 -4.22 16.73 -3.66
CA THR A 95 -4.58 16.70 -2.26
C THR A 95 -3.55 15.90 -1.49
N GLN A 96 -2.90 16.56 -0.52
CA GLN A 96 -1.97 15.88 0.37
C GLN A 96 -2.73 15.31 1.55
N VAL A 97 -2.47 14.04 1.84
CA VAL A 97 -3.19 13.31 2.89
C VAL A 97 -2.20 12.57 3.77
N LEU A 98 -2.42 12.65 5.08
CA LEU A 98 -1.72 11.79 6.03
C LEU A 98 -2.55 10.53 6.23
N LEU A 99 -1.90 9.38 6.11
CA LEU A 99 -2.53 8.07 6.27
C LEU A 99 -1.78 7.26 7.32
N TYR A 100 -2.53 6.48 8.09
CA TYR A 100 -1.99 5.40 8.89
C TYR A 100 -2.38 4.11 8.20
N ILE A 101 -1.41 3.28 7.90
CA ILE A 101 -1.61 2.12 7.02
C ILE A 101 -1.18 0.87 7.74
N THR A 102 -1.99 -0.17 7.65
CA THR A 102 -1.61 -1.51 8.05
C THR A 102 -1.73 -2.41 6.84
N SER A 103 -0.63 -3.08 6.51
CA SER A 103 -0.58 -4.07 5.44
C SER A 103 -0.18 -5.40 6.02
N ILE A 104 -0.80 -6.48 5.53
CA ILE A 104 -0.42 -7.83 5.91
C ILE A 104 0.18 -8.51 4.69
N TRP A 105 1.40 -9.01 4.86
CA TRP A 105 2.14 -9.72 3.83
C TRP A 105 2.21 -11.19 4.20
N ALA A 106 1.93 -12.04 3.24
CA ALA A 106 2.00 -13.49 3.41
C ALA A 106 2.96 -14.08 2.39
N ARG A 107 3.74 -15.08 2.84
CA ARG A 107 4.61 -15.82 1.93
C ARG A 107 3.85 -17.02 1.41
N ARG A 108 3.58 -17.02 0.12
CA ARG A 108 2.86 -18.08 -0.59
C ARG A 108 3.68 -18.50 -1.80
N LEU A 109 3.95 -19.79 -1.94
CA LEU A 109 4.73 -20.33 -3.05
C LEU A 109 6.07 -19.59 -3.20
N ASN A 110 6.75 -19.39 -2.07
CA ASN A 110 8.07 -18.73 -1.98
C ASN A 110 8.05 -17.27 -2.43
N LYS A 111 6.88 -16.64 -2.44
CA LYS A 111 6.73 -15.23 -2.82
C LYS A 111 5.92 -14.50 -1.76
N TRP A 112 6.39 -13.33 -1.36
CA TRP A 112 5.63 -12.46 -0.46
C TRP A 112 4.60 -11.68 -1.26
N VAL A 113 3.33 -11.77 -0.86
CA VAL A 113 2.22 -11.04 -1.48
C VAL A 113 1.43 -10.31 -0.42
N ASN A 114 0.88 -9.17 -0.80
CA ASN A 114 0.04 -8.38 0.08
C ASN A 114 -1.37 -8.97 0.08
N ILE A 115 -1.83 -9.45 1.24
CA ILE A 115 -3.14 -10.07 1.36
C ILE A 115 -4.18 -9.13 1.96
N PHE A 116 -3.74 -8.06 2.62
CA PHE A 116 -4.66 -7.14 3.30
C PHE A 116 -3.99 -5.79 3.45
N SER A 117 -4.77 -4.73 3.26
CA SER A 117 -4.32 -3.37 3.53
C SER A 117 -5.49 -2.56 4.08
N GLN A 118 -5.22 -1.74 5.08
CA GLN A 118 -6.21 -0.81 5.62
C GLN A 118 -5.56 0.56 5.77
N ASP A 119 -6.25 1.57 5.29
CA ASP A 119 -5.82 2.95 5.41
C ASP A 119 -6.77 3.70 6.33
N THR A 120 -6.21 4.45 7.26
CA THR A 120 -6.96 5.36 8.12
C THR A 120 -6.43 6.77 7.89
N LYS A 121 -7.31 7.68 7.53
CA LYS A 121 -6.94 9.07 7.33
C LYS A 121 -6.59 9.70 8.66
N GLY A 122 -5.40 10.30 8.73
CA GLY A 122 -4.93 10.99 9.92
C GLY A 122 -5.43 12.41 9.96
N ASN A 123 -5.35 12.99 11.16
CA ASN A 123 -5.71 14.37 11.37
C ASN A 123 -4.47 15.26 11.17
N THR A 124 -4.46 16.03 10.09
CA THR A 124 -3.37 16.96 9.78
C THR A 124 -3.70 18.39 10.21
N HIS A 125 -4.77 18.54 10.94
CA HIS A 125 -5.27 19.86 11.32
C HIS A 125 -4.78 20.21 12.72
N TYR A 126 -4.03 21.27 12.83
CA TYR A 126 -3.45 21.73 14.11
C TYR A 126 -3.90 23.15 14.43
#